data_6cfa13a513191622cb9a0e4c6fe08830
#
_entry.id   6cfa13a513191622cb9a0e4c6fe08830
#
_cell.length_a   1.000
_cell.length_b   1.000
_cell.length_c   1.000
_cell.angle_alpha   90.00
_cell.angle_beta   90.00
_cell.angle_gamma   90.00
#
_symmetry.space_group_name_H-M   'P 1'
#
loop_
_entity.id
_entity.type
_entity.pdbx_description
1 polymer ?
#
loop_
_entity_poly.entity_id
_entity_poly.type
_entity_poly.pdbx_seq_one_letter_code
_entity_poly.pdbx_strand_id
1 'polypeptide(L)'
;MTSDAVNLNQFIIALLEASYRSLTQATEGLTDEQLSYQPTAETNAIAWLVWHLSRWRDAISATISGEPQIWVREGWAERCGMPGERTGMGDTPAQVTAFRVERSVLFGYVGAAHHVTVERVSNLTPTQFVQPIVSHTGERRPAWRTSAGVCGDSAQHSGQIAYLRGLMSGYGWRR
;
A
#
# COMPACT_ATOMS: atom_id res chain seq x y z
N MET A 1 17.72 11.50 -31.94
CA MET A 1 17.73 12.12 -30.59
C MET A 1 16.54 11.53 -29.84
N THR A 2 16.77 10.50 -29.05
CA THR A 2 15.74 9.93 -28.17
C THR A 2 15.43 10.98 -27.11
N SER A 3 14.18 11.41 -27.03
CA SER A 3 13.72 12.33 -26.00
C SER A 3 13.90 11.64 -24.63
N ASP A 4 14.78 12.16 -23.79
CA ASP A 4 14.93 11.78 -22.38
C ASP A 4 13.74 12.24 -21.51
N ALA A 5 12.56 12.41 -22.12
CA ALA A 5 11.37 12.82 -21.40
C ALA A 5 10.90 11.66 -20.49
N VAL A 6 10.97 11.86 -19.19
CA VAL A 6 10.38 10.96 -18.19
C VAL A 6 8.88 10.89 -18.44
N ASN A 7 8.35 9.68 -18.62
CA ASN A 7 6.92 9.50 -18.75
C ASN A 7 6.23 9.36 -17.38
N LEU A 8 4.93 9.54 -17.32
CA LEU A 8 4.17 9.52 -16.08
C LEU A 8 4.24 8.15 -15.37
N ASN A 9 4.30 7.05 -16.12
CA ASN A 9 4.45 5.69 -15.57
C ASN A 9 5.74 5.58 -14.76
N GLN A 10 6.86 5.99 -15.33
CA GLN A 10 8.17 5.96 -14.67
C GLN A 10 8.19 6.81 -13.40
N PHE A 11 7.56 7.98 -13.42
CA PHE A 11 7.47 8.85 -12.25
C PHE A 11 6.64 8.21 -11.12
N ILE A 12 5.48 7.65 -11.45
CA ILE A 12 4.61 6.95 -10.48
C ILE A 12 5.33 5.72 -9.92
N ILE A 13 5.96 4.91 -10.77
CA ILE A 13 6.71 3.72 -10.34
C ILE A 13 7.84 4.12 -9.39
N ALA A 14 8.60 5.18 -9.69
CA ALA A 14 9.68 5.65 -8.81
C ALA A 14 9.17 6.02 -7.40
N LEU A 15 7.99 6.65 -7.29
CA LEU A 15 7.36 6.97 -6.01
C LEU A 15 6.89 5.71 -5.26
N LEU A 16 6.28 4.76 -5.96
CA LEU A 16 5.85 3.48 -5.40
C LEU A 16 7.03 2.65 -4.89
N GLU A 17 8.11 2.61 -5.66
CA GLU A 17 9.36 1.94 -5.29
C GLU A 17 10.02 2.59 -4.07
N ALA A 18 10.07 3.92 -4.02
CA ALA A 18 10.64 4.63 -2.88
C ALA A 18 9.88 4.33 -1.58
N SER A 19 8.54 4.35 -1.63
CA SER A 19 7.72 4.03 -0.46
C SER A 19 7.77 2.54 -0.09
N TYR A 20 7.89 1.63 -1.06
CA TYR A 20 8.08 0.20 -0.81
C TYR A 20 9.43 -0.08 -0.13
N ARG A 21 10.52 0.52 -0.61
CA ARG A 21 11.84 0.43 0.06
C ARG A 21 11.79 0.97 1.49
N SER A 22 11.13 2.11 1.70
CA SER A 22 10.99 2.69 3.05
C SER A 22 10.24 1.75 4.00
N LEU A 23 9.14 1.14 3.52
CA LEU A 23 8.36 0.17 4.26
C LEU A 23 9.19 -1.07 4.61
N THR A 24 9.85 -1.68 3.62
CA THR A 24 10.63 -2.91 3.83
C THR A 24 11.78 -2.69 4.80
N GLN A 25 12.52 -1.59 4.66
CA GLN A 25 13.58 -1.22 5.61
C GLN A 25 13.03 -0.99 7.03
N ALA A 26 11.89 -0.31 7.16
CA ALA A 26 11.30 -0.02 8.46
C ALA A 26 10.72 -1.27 9.16
N THR A 27 10.40 -2.32 8.42
CA THR A 27 9.85 -3.58 8.97
C THR A 27 10.87 -4.70 9.07
N GLU A 28 12.06 -4.53 8.50
CA GLU A 28 13.13 -5.52 8.55
C GLU A 28 13.52 -5.87 9.99
N GLY A 29 13.54 -7.17 10.31
CA GLY A 29 13.94 -7.68 11.62
C GLY A 29 12.97 -7.38 12.77
N LEU A 30 11.81 -6.78 12.53
CA LEU A 30 10.78 -6.62 13.57
C LEU A 30 10.22 -7.98 13.99
N THR A 31 9.99 -8.18 15.28
CA THR A 31 9.24 -9.33 15.82
C THR A 31 7.74 -9.16 15.55
N ASP A 32 6.95 -10.22 15.75
CA ASP A 32 5.48 -10.15 15.60
C ASP A 32 4.84 -9.24 16.65
N GLU A 33 5.42 -9.18 17.85
CA GLU A 33 5.03 -8.22 18.88
C GLU A 33 5.28 -6.78 18.42
N GLN A 34 6.46 -6.51 17.84
CA GLN A 34 6.81 -5.20 17.31
C GLN A 34 5.96 -4.81 16.09
N LEU A 35 5.60 -5.77 15.23
CA LEU A 35 4.65 -5.52 14.14
C LEU A 35 3.26 -5.15 14.65
N SER A 36 2.87 -5.67 15.81
CA SER A 36 1.60 -5.33 16.47
C SER A 36 1.69 -4.05 17.30
N TYR A 37 2.85 -3.38 17.34
CA TYR A 37 3.05 -2.17 18.14
C TYR A 37 2.11 -1.05 17.70
N GLN A 38 1.40 -0.51 18.68
CA GLN A 38 0.41 0.55 18.59
C GLN A 38 0.64 1.48 19.79
N PRO A 39 1.09 2.72 19.58
CA PRO A 39 1.41 3.64 20.68
C PRO A 39 0.28 3.90 21.65
N THR A 40 -0.94 3.99 21.15
CA THR A 40 -2.17 4.12 21.93
C THR A 40 -3.29 3.36 21.23
N ALA A 41 -4.37 3.07 21.92
CA ALA A 41 -5.54 2.40 21.34
C ALA A 41 -6.19 3.16 20.16
N GLU A 42 -5.92 4.44 20.03
CA GLU A 42 -6.46 5.31 18.98
C GLU A 42 -5.52 5.50 17.78
N THR A 43 -4.34 4.85 17.79
CA THR A 43 -3.37 4.94 16.70
C THR A 43 -3.36 3.69 15.83
N ASN A 44 -2.69 3.73 14.68
CA ASN A 44 -2.55 2.56 13.83
C ASN A 44 -1.36 1.67 14.28
N ALA A 45 -1.54 0.35 14.19
CA ALA A 45 -0.48 -0.63 14.38
C ALA A 45 0.36 -0.78 13.10
N ILE A 46 1.64 -1.15 13.24
CA ILE A 46 2.56 -1.32 12.09
C ILE A 46 2.02 -2.35 11.10
N ALA A 47 1.62 -3.54 11.56
CA ALA A 47 1.11 -4.59 10.68
C ALA A 47 -0.15 -4.15 9.91
N TRP A 48 -1.04 -3.41 10.57
CA TRP A 48 -2.23 -2.86 9.93
C TRP A 48 -1.86 -1.83 8.84
N LEU A 49 -0.93 -0.91 9.12
CA LEU A 49 -0.44 0.08 8.14
C LEU A 49 0.18 -0.60 6.93
N VAL A 50 1.01 -1.62 7.14
CA VAL A 50 1.65 -2.42 6.09
C VAL A 50 0.61 -3.07 5.19
N TRP A 51 -0.41 -3.69 5.77
CA TRP A 51 -1.50 -4.30 5.03
C TRP A 51 -2.35 -3.25 4.30
N HIS A 52 -2.77 -2.20 4.99
CA HIS A 52 -3.67 -1.17 4.48
C HIS A 52 -3.12 -0.48 3.21
N LEU A 53 -1.86 0.00 3.27
CA LEU A 53 -1.26 0.63 2.10
C LEU A 53 -1.12 -0.33 0.90
N SER A 54 -0.90 -1.63 1.16
CA SER A 54 -0.81 -2.65 0.11
C SER A 54 -2.19 -2.94 -0.50
N ARG A 55 -3.25 -2.96 0.32
CA ARG A 55 -4.64 -3.05 -0.14
C ARG A 55 -5.01 -1.88 -1.07
N TRP A 56 -4.62 -0.65 -0.70
CA TRP A 56 -4.87 0.52 -1.54
C TRP A 56 -4.16 0.45 -2.88
N ARG A 57 -2.89 0.04 -2.89
CA ARG A 57 -2.13 -0.14 -4.13
C ARG A 57 -2.82 -1.14 -5.07
N ASP A 58 -3.19 -2.30 -4.56
CA ASP A 58 -3.87 -3.33 -5.34
C ASP A 58 -5.25 -2.84 -5.83
N ALA A 59 -6.08 -2.31 -4.94
CA ALA A 59 -7.43 -1.86 -5.27
C ALA A 59 -7.44 -0.75 -6.33
N ILE A 60 -6.59 0.26 -6.19
CA ILE A 60 -6.56 1.39 -7.11
C ILE A 60 -5.90 1.03 -8.43
N SER A 61 -4.78 0.29 -8.42
CA SER A 61 -4.17 -0.16 -9.67
C SER A 61 -5.11 -1.06 -10.47
N ALA A 62 -5.87 -1.94 -9.81
CA ALA A 62 -6.91 -2.75 -10.41
C ALA A 62 -8.01 -1.90 -11.06
N THR A 63 -8.50 -0.87 -10.35
CA THR A 63 -9.51 0.06 -10.87
C THR A 63 -9.04 0.81 -12.11
N ILE A 64 -7.77 1.24 -12.13
CA ILE A 64 -7.21 2.01 -13.25
C ILE A 64 -6.92 1.12 -14.46
N SER A 65 -6.38 -0.07 -14.24
CA SER A 65 -6.07 -1.03 -15.33
C SER A 65 -7.30 -1.74 -15.88
N GLY A 66 -8.39 -1.81 -15.11
CA GLY A 66 -9.58 -2.61 -15.42
C GLY A 66 -9.43 -4.09 -15.09
N GLU A 67 -8.36 -4.47 -14.38
CA GLU A 67 -8.10 -5.84 -13.97
C GLU A 67 -8.68 -6.14 -12.57
N PRO A 68 -8.94 -7.41 -12.23
CA PRO A 68 -9.37 -7.78 -10.88
C PRO A 68 -8.25 -7.59 -9.86
N GLN A 69 -8.60 -7.25 -8.62
CA GLN A 69 -7.66 -7.19 -7.50
C GLN A 69 -7.07 -8.59 -7.20
N ILE A 70 -5.77 -8.68 -6.97
CA ILE A 70 -5.13 -9.94 -6.56
C ILE A 70 -5.56 -10.36 -5.16
N TRP A 71 -6.00 -9.44 -4.33
CA TRP A 71 -6.56 -9.69 -3.00
C TRP A 71 -7.59 -10.81 -3.00
N VAL A 72 -8.52 -10.77 -3.97
CA VAL A 72 -9.56 -11.80 -4.15
C VAL A 72 -9.11 -12.86 -5.14
N ARG A 73 -8.59 -12.44 -6.31
CA ARG A 73 -8.21 -13.35 -7.41
C ARG A 73 -7.24 -14.44 -6.99
N GLU A 74 -6.28 -14.11 -6.09
CA GLU A 74 -5.22 -15.02 -5.65
C GLU A 74 -5.43 -15.57 -4.23
N GLY A 75 -6.63 -15.37 -3.66
CA GLY A 75 -6.99 -15.92 -2.36
C GLY A 75 -6.27 -15.27 -1.17
N TRP A 76 -5.73 -14.06 -1.32
CA TRP A 76 -5.08 -13.35 -0.20
C TRP A 76 -6.07 -12.99 0.90
N ALA A 77 -7.31 -12.62 0.54
CA ALA A 77 -8.38 -12.35 1.49
C ALA A 77 -8.62 -13.55 2.43
N GLU A 78 -8.76 -14.73 1.85
CA GLU A 78 -8.98 -15.99 2.58
C GLU A 78 -7.79 -16.33 3.48
N ARG A 79 -6.56 -16.26 2.94
CA ARG A 79 -5.32 -16.50 3.71
C ARG A 79 -5.13 -15.54 4.87
N CYS A 80 -5.59 -14.30 4.73
CA CYS A 80 -5.58 -13.30 5.80
C CYS A 80 -6.77 -13.41 6.75
N GLY A 81 -7.76 -14.28 6.47
CA GLY A 81 -9.00 -14.39 7.25
C GLY A 81 -9.88 -13.14 7.20
N MET A 82 -9.92 -12.45 6.06
CA MET A 82 -10.60 -11.16 5.91
C MET A 82 -11.59 -11.15 4.75
N PRO A 83 -12.65 -10.30 4.82
CA PRO A 83 -13.55 -10.07 3.70
C PRO A 83 -12.84 -9.51 2.47
N GLY A 84 -13.30 -9.90 1.27
CA GLY A 84 -12.72 -9.47 0.00
C GLY A 84 -12.79 -7.96 -0.24
N GLU A 85 -13.81 -7.29 0.26
CA GLU A 85 -14.04 -5.84 0.14
C GLU A 85 -13.24 -5.00 1.15
N ARG A 86 -12.72 -5.60 2.24
CA ARG A 86 -12.05 -4.86 3.29
C ARG A 86 -10.75 -4.23 2.80
N THR A 87 -10.60 -2.93 3.01
CA THR A 87 -9.39 -2.15 2.69
C THR A 87 -8.75 -1.50 3.92
N GLY A 88 -9.42 -1.54 5.07
CA GLY A 88 -9.05 -0.78 6.27
C GLY A 88 -9.65 0.62 6.31
N MET A 89 -10.23 1.10 5.22
CA MET A 89 -10.95 2.37 5.24
C MET A 89 -12.16 2.26 6.17
N GLY A 90 -12.22 3.12 7.18
CA GLY A 90 -13.29 3.13 8.18
C GLY A 90 -13.15 2.06 9.26
N ASP A 91 -12.03 1.34 9.33
CA ASP A 91 -11.75 0.45 10.45
C ASP A 91 -11.78 1.23 11.78
N THR A 92 -12.46 0.70 12.77
CA THR A 92 -12.49 1.25 14.11
C THR A 92 -11.17 0.99 14.85
N PRO A 93 -10.83 1.76 15.91
CA PRO A 93 -9.66 1.47 16.73
C PRO A 93 -9.60 0.02 17.23
N ALA A 94 -10.75 -0.55 17.60
CA ALA A 94 -10.85 -1.96 18.02
C ALA A 94 -10.48 -2.93 16.89
N GLN A 95 -10.89 -2.65 15.65
CA GLN A 95 -10.52 -3.47 14.48
C GLN A 95 -9.04 -3.36 14.14
N VAL A 96 -8.43 -2.18 14.29
CA VAL A 96 -6.98 -1.99 14.15
C VAL A 96 -6.23 -2.75 15.24
N THR A 97 -6.64 -2.62 16.50
CA THR A 97 -6.03 -3.33 17.64
C THR A 97 -6.16 -4.85 17.51
N ALA A 98 -7.26 -5.34 16.95
CA ALA A 98 -7.50 -6.77 16.73
C ALA A 98 -6.82 -7.32 15.46
N PHE A 99 -6.19 -6.49 14.66
CA PHE A 99 -5.58 -6.92 13.40
C PHE A 99 -4.45 -7.93 13.66
N ARG A 100 -4.61 -9.15 13.16
CA ARG A 100 -3.60 -10.21 13.20
C ARG A 100 -3.59 -10.95 11.88
N VAL A 101 -2.42 -11.03 11.28
CA VAL A 101 -2.16 -11.82 10.07
C VAL A 101 -0.79 -12.48 10.26
N GLU A 102 -0.69 -13.73 9.90
CA GLU A 102 0.58 -14.45 9.95
C GLU A 102 1.62 -13.71 9.08
N ARG A 103 2.85 -13.57 9.58
CA ARG A 103 3.92 -12.76 8.99
C ARG A 103 4.19 -13.11 7.52
N SER A 104 4.31 -14.39 7.20
CA SER A 104 4.63 -14.83 5.85
C SER A 104 3.49 -14.51 4.88
N VAL A 105 2.24 -14.60 5.33
CA VAL A 105 1.05 -14.22 4.57
C VAL A 105 1.00 -12.71 4.36
N LEU A 106 1.23 -11.92 5.42
CA LEU A 106 1.25 -10.46 5.34
C LEU A 106 2.28 -9.96 4.33
N PHE A 107 3.54 -10.35 4.50
CA PHE A 107 4.62 -9.87 3.62
C PHE A 107 4.60 -10.51 2.23
N GLY A 108 4.06 -11.72 2.09
CA GLY A 108 3.75 -12.33 0.81
C GLY A 108 2.76 -11.48 0.01
N TYR A 109 1.65 -11.06 0.65
CA TYR A 109 0.70 -10.15 0.01
C TYR A 109 1.32 -8.78 -0.32
N VAL A 110 2.09 -8.19 0.58
CA VAL A 110 2.78 -6.91 0.37
C VAL A 110 3.66 -6.95 -0.88
N GLY A 111 4.46 -8.00 -1.03
CA GLY A 111 5.32 -8.18 -2.20
C GLY A 111 4.51 -8.38 -3.49
N ALA A 112 3.49 -9.23 -3.46
CA ALA A 112 2.62 -9.49 -4.61
C ALA A 112 1.85 -8.23 -5.05
N ALA A 113 1.27 -7.48 -4.09
CA ALA A 113 0.56 -6.23 -4.35
C ALA A 113 1.47 -5.15 -4.93
N HIS A 114 2.70 -5.04 -4.43
CA HIS A 114 3.70 -4.13 -5.00
C HIS A 114 4.03 -4.50 -6.44
N HIS A 115 4.37 -5.77 -6.68
CA HIS A 115 4.74 -6.26 -8.02
C HIS A 115 3.63 -6.01 -9.05
N VAL A 116 2.40 -6.45 -8.76
CA VAL A 116 1.27 -6.27 -9.68
C VAL A 116 0.93 -4.79 -9.90
N THR A 117 1.09 -3.94 -8.88
CA THR A 117 0.86 -2.50 -9.03
C THR A 117 1.86 -1.87 -9.98
N VAL A 118 3.14 -2.21 -9.84
CA VAL A 118 4.21 -1.74 -10.75
C VAL A 118 3.96 -2.23 -12.18
N GLU A 119 3.62 -3.51 -12.34
CA GLU A 119 3.29 -4.08 -13.65
C GLU A 119 2.11 -3.37 -14.31
N ARG A 120 1.00 -3.20 -13.60
CA ARG A 120 -0.18 -2.48 -14.10
C ARG A 120 0.16 -1.05 -14.51
N VAL A 121 0.86 -0.32 -13.62
CA VAL A 121 1.26 1.07 -13.92
C VAL A 121 2.18 1.13 -15.12
N SER A 122 3.12 0.20 -15.28
CA SER A 122 4.05 0.19 -16.44
C SER A 122 3.33 0.04 -17.77
N ASN A 123 2.18 -0.64 -17.79
CA ASN A 123 1.38 -0.92 -18.97
C ASN A 123 0.28 0.12 -19.25
N LEU A 124 0.07 1.13 -18.39
CA LEU A 124 -0.94 2.16 -18.61
C LEU A 124 -0.58 3.05 -19.79
N THR A 125 -1.55 3.29 -20.66
CA THR A 125 -1.44 4.23 -21.77
C THR A 125 -1.75 5.66 -21.29
N PRO A 126 -1.26 6.70 -22.00
CA PRO A 126 -1.62 8.10 -21.71
C PRO A 126 -3.14 8.33 -21.67
N THR A 127 -3.90 7.64 -22.54
CA THR A 127 -5.36 7.72 -22.58
C THR A 127 -5.99 7.19 -21.29
N GLN A 128 -5.52 6.08 -20.74
CA GLN A 128 -6.04 5.52 -19.49
C GLN A 128 -5.80 6.46 -18.31
N PHE A 129 -4.68 7.19 -18.27
CA PHE A 129 -4.42 8.17 -17.20
C PHE A 129 -5.42 9.32 -17.15
N VAL A 130 -5.96 9.75 -18.29
CA VAL A 130 -6.93 10.85 -18.35
C VAL A 130 -8.38 10.35 -18.27
N GLN A 131 -8.63 9.06 -18.39
CA GLN A 131 -9.98 8.50 -18.25
C GLN A 131 -10.53 8.74 -16.84
N PRO A 132 -11.80 9.15 -16.73
CA PRO A 132 -12.45 9.31 -15.45
C PRO A 132 -12.76 7.94 -14.84
N ILE A 133 -12.27 7.70 -13.64
CA ILE A 133 -12.61 6.52 -12.82
C ILE A 133 -13.39 6.96 -11.59
N VAL A 134 -14.17 6.06 -11.02
CA VAL A 134 -14.85 6.28 -9.74
C VAL A 134 -13.86 6.07 -8.61
N SER A 135 -13.62 7.10 -7.81
CA SER A 135 -12.78 7.01 -6.62
C SER A 135 -13.49 6.27 -5.48
N HIS A 136 -12.76 5.94 -4.42
CA HIS A 136 -13.32 5.34 -3.20
C HIS A 136 -14.38 6.21 -2.51
N THR A 137 -14.39 7.52 -2.78
CA THR A 137 -15.43 8.44 -2.28
C THR A 137 -16.66 8.53 -3.19
N GLY A 138 -16.71 7.75 -4.28
CA GLY A 138 -17.77 7.83 -5.29
C GLY A 138 -17.60 8.99 -6.31
N GLU A 139 -16.61 9.85 -6.14
CA GLU A 139 -16.33 10.94 -7.06
C GLU A 139 -15.69 10.42 -8.36
N ARG A 140 -16.13 10.93 -9.50
CA ARG A 140 -15.48 10.67 -10.78
C ARG A 140 -14.32 11.65 -11.01
N ARG A 141 -13.12 11.14 -11.20
CA ARG A 141 -11.93 11.95 -11.45
C ARG A 141 -10.93 11.22 -12.37
N PRO A 142 -10.05 11.93 -13.06
CA PRO A 142 -9.05 11.31 -13.93
C PRO A 142 -8.18 10.32 -13.17
N ALA A 143 -7.84 9.20 -13.81
CA ALA A 143 -7.04 8.13 -13.19
C ALA A 143 -5.69 8.62 -12.65
N TRP A 144 -5.01 9.58 -13.33
CA TRP A 144 -3.75 10.15 -12.86
C TRP A 144 -3.88 10.79 -11.45
N ARG A 145 -5.03 11.43 -11.17
CA ARG A 145 -5.27 12.07 -9.88
C ARG A 145 -5.42 11.04 -8.76
N THR A 146 -6.05 9.91 -9.05
CA THR A 146 -6.17 8.79 -8.12
C THR A 146 -4.81 8.10 -7.90
N SER A 147 -4.01 7.93 -8.97
CA SER A 147 -2.65 7.42 -8.87
C SER A 147 -1.77 8.30 -7.97
N ALA A 148 -1.85 9.62 -8.12
CA ALA A 148 -1.14 10.56 -7.24
C ALA A 148 -1.58 10.41 -5.77
N GLY A 149 -2.88 10.20 -5.52
CA GLY A 149 -3.42 9.91 -4.19
C GLY A 149 -2.79 8.65 -3.58
N VAL A 150 -2.70 7.55 -4.34
CA VAL A 150 -2.06 6.30 -3.88
C VAL A 150 -0.58 6.49 -3.57
N CYS A 151 0.15 7.27 -4.38
CA CYS A 151 1.55 7.59 -4.09
C CYS A 151 1.68 8.39 -2.78
N GLY A 152 0.82 9.38 -2.57
CA GLY A 152 0.78 10.18 -1.34
C GLY A 152 0.44 9.34 -0.11
N ASP A 153 -0.60 8.52 -0.18
CA ASP A 153 -1.01 7.58 0.87
C ASP A 153 0.12 6.60 1.21
N SER A 154 0.74 6.01 0.19
CA SER A 154 1.87 5.09 0.37
C SER A 154 3.07 5.76 1.07
N ALA A 155 3.41 6.99 0.70
CA ALA A 155 4.48 7.75 1.33
C ALA A 155 4.15 8.09 2.79
N GLN A 156 2.90 8.53 3.05
CA GLN A 156 2.41 8.86 4.39
C GLN A 156 2.49 7.65 5.32
N HIS A 157 1.95 6.51 4.91
CA HIS A 157 1.94 5.31 5.75
C HIS A 157 3.32 4.70 5.92
N SER A 158 4.17 4.72 4.89
CA SER A 158 5.58 4.31 5.03
C SER A 158 6.34 5.19 6.04
N GLY A 159 6.05 6.49 6.06
CA GLY A 159 6.58 7.43 7.06
C GLY A 159 6.09 7.14 8.48
N GLN A 160 4.81 6.81 8.64
CA GLN A 160 4.24 6.38 9.93
C GLN A 160 4.90 5.10 10.45
N ILE A 161 5.09 4.08 9.60
CA ILE A 161 5.79 2.85 9.97
C ILE A 161 7.23 3.15 10.41
N ALA A 162 7.95 3.98 9.65
CA ALA A 162 9.32 4.38 9.97
C ALA A 162 9.39 5.14 11.30
N TYR A 163 8.43 6.02 11.58
CA TYR A 163 8.33 6.73 12.85
C TYR A 163 8.05 5.79 14.02
N LEU A 164 7.11 4.86 13.88
CA LEU A 164 6.81 3.85 14.89
C LEU A 164 8.03 2.95 15.17
N ARG A 165 8.78 2.58 14.13
CA ARG A 165 10.06 1.88 14.28
C ARG A 165 11.04 2.69 15.13
N GLY A 166 11.15 4.00 14.87
CA GLY A 166 12.00 4.91 15.64
C GLY A 166 11.63 5.01 17.10
N LEU A 167 10.33 5.02 17.44
CA LEU A 167 9.83 5.00 18.81
C LEU A 167 10.28 3.75 19.58
N MET A 168 10.33 2.58 18.92
CA MET A 168 10.73 1.32 19.55
C MET A 168 12.23 1.11 19.62
N SER A 169 12.95 1.48 18.54
CA SER A 169 14.36 1.09 18.34
C SER A 169 15.36 2.27 18.48
N GLY A 170 14.84 3.47 18.74
CA GLY A 170 15.64 4.66 18.81
C GLY A 170 16.11 5.17 17.44
N TYR A 171 16.94 6.21 17.45
CA TYR A 171 17.35 6.96 16.27
C TYR A 171 18.21 6.18 15.26
N GLY A 172 18.90 5.12 15.69
CA GLY A 172 19.94 4.45 14.89
C GLY A 172 19.48 3.35 13.93
N TRP A 173 18.19 3.02 13.83
CA TRP A 173 17.71 1.88 13.06
C TRP A 173 17.91 1.99 11.53
N ARG A 174 18.11 3.18 11.03
CA ARG A 174 18.34 3.47 9.58
C ARG A 174 19.80 3.48 9.17
N ARG A 175 20.74 3.21 10.09
CA ARG A 175 22.17 3.30 9.84
C ARG A 175 22.78 1.97 9.45
#